data_af2dece0274fd6a404c56ca9451bb773
#
_entry.id   af2dece0274fd6a404c56ca9451bb773
#
_cell.length_a   1.000
_cell.length_b   1.000
_cell.length_c   1.000
_cell.angle_alpha   90.00
_cell.angle_beta   90.00
_cell.angle_gamma   90.00
#
_symmetry.space_group_name_H-M   'P 1'
#
loop_
_entity.id
_entity.type
_entity.pdbx_description
1 polymer ?
#
loop_
_entity_poly.entity_id
_entity_poly.type
_entity_poly.pdbx_seq_one_letter_code
_entity_poly.pdbx_strand_id
1 'polypeptide(L)'
;ARAHAYCVKMFGKSSVFRAGTVGTVAEKTAFGYAKKYLSERGIAASRAEENRLASGCVGVRRTTGQHPGGLVVIPQENEIWDFCPVQHPADDPKAETITTHFEYHSMEENLLKLDMLGHDDPTMIRMMEDMTGVDAKTIPLDDKGTMSIFTSSKILGYENNALLGPTGA
;
A
#
# COMPACT_ATOMS: atom_id res chain seq x y z
N ALA A 1 -8.65 -12.79 -3.58
CA ALA A 1 -8.49 -14.24 -3.73
C ALA A 1 -8.72 -14.72 -5.16
N ARG A 2 -9.90 -14.46 -5.79
CA ARG A 2 -10.22 -14.95 -7.15
C ARG A 2 -9.26 -14.45 -8.23
N ALA A 3 -8.91 -13.16 -8.24
CA ALA A 3 -7.97 -12.56 -9.19
C ALA A 3 -6.58 -13.20 -9.09
N HIS A 4 -6.07 -13.38 -7.88
CA HIS A 4 -4.78 -14.07 -7.66
C HIS A 4 -4.80 -15.52 -8.18
N ALA A 5 -5.87 -16.26 -7.88
CA ALA A 5 -6.03 -17.62 -8.38
C ALA A 5 -6.09 -17.67 -9.91
N TYR A 6 -6.70 -16.68 -10.55
CA TYR A 6 -6.75 -16.56 -11.99
C TYR A 6 -5.36 -16.31 -12.61
N CYS A 7 -4.53 -15.48 -11.98
CA CYS A 7 -3.15 -15.27 -12.42
C CYS A 7 -2.33 -16.55 -12.34
N VAL A 8 -2.47 -17.32 -11.26
CA VAL A 8 -1.83 -18.64 -11.14
C VAL A 8 -2.30 -19.58 -12.24
N LYS A 9 -3.59 -19.52 -12.62
CA LYS A 9 -4.12 -20.32 -13.75
C LYS A 9 -3.56 -19.87 -15.09
N MET A 10 -3.37 -18.57 -15.31
CA MET A 10 -2.86 -18.01 -16.56
C MET A 10 -1.37 -18.28 -16.78
N PHE A 11 -0.56 -18.05 -15.77
CA PHE A 11 0.90 -18.05 -15.88
C PHE A 11 1.57 -19.33 -15.35
N GLY A 12 0.82 -20.16 -14.63
CA GLY A 12 1.35 -21.35 -13.97
C GLY A 12 1.72 -21.12 -12.50
N LYS A 13 1.58 -22.18 -11.69
CA LYS A 13 1.86 -22.10 -10.24
C LYS A 13 3.33 -21.85 -9.94
N SER A 14 4.23 -22.37 -10.79
CA SER A 14 5.68 -22.18 -10.64
C SER A 14 6.19 -20.81 -11.04
N SER A 15 5.38 -20.02 -11.77
CA SER A 15 5.78 -18.72 -12.32
C SER A 15 5.14 -17.54 -11.60
N VAL A 16 4.29 -17.75 -10.61
CA VAL A 16 3.60 -16.66 -9.89
C VAL A 16 3.92 -16.69 -8.41
N PHE A 17 4.55 -15.63 -7.93
CA PHE A 17 4.95 -15.48 -6.53
C PHE A 17 4.36 -14.21 -5.94
N ARG A 18 4.09 -14.22 -4.64
CA ARG A 18 3.75 -12.99 -3.92
C ARG A 18 4.97 -12.09 -3.82
N ALA A 19 4.79 -10.80 -4.06
CA ALA A 19 5.86 -9.84 -3.82
C ALA A 19 6.13 -9.72 -2.32
N GLY A 20 7.40 -9.82 -1.95
CA GLY A 20 7.85 -9.55 -0.59
C GLY A 20 8.00 -8.05 -0.34
N THR A 21 7.96 -7.68 0.92
CA THR A 21 8.27 -6.32 1.39
C THR A 21 9.34 -6.37 2.46
N VAL A 22 10.17 -5.34 2.53
CA VAL A 22 11.17 -5.17 3.57
C VAL A 22 10.88 -3.87 4.31
N GLY A 23 10.47 -4.00 5.57
CA GLY A 23 10.29 -2.86 6.45
C GLY A 23 11.63 -2.37 6.99
N THR A 24 11.90 -1.08 6.85
CA THR A 24 13.11 -0.44 7.36
C THR A 24 12.76 0.54 8.49
N VAL A 25 13.78 0.91 9.27
CA VAL A 25 13.62 1.92 10.32
C VAL A 25 13.46 3.29 9.68
N ALA A 26 12.26 3.89 9.84
CA ALA A 26 11.98 5.24 9.39
C ALA A 26 12.63 6.28 10.32
N GLU A 27 12.85 7.49 9.81
CA GLU A 27 13.53 8.60 10.49
C GLU A 27 12.92 8.89 11.88
N LYS A 28 11.60 9.04 11.96
CA LYS A 28 10.89 9.30 13.23
C LYS A 28 11.11 8.17 14.26
N THR A 29 11.12 6.93 13.81
CA THR A 29 11.34 5.75 14.66
C THR A 29 12.80 5.69 15.12
N ALA A 30 13.74 5.93 14.22
CA ALA A 30 15.18 6.00 14.52
C ALA A 30 15.47 7.07 15.58
N PHE A 31 14.86 8.24 15.45
CA PHE A 31 14.99 9.31 16.43
C PHE A 31 14.44 8.91 17.80
N GLY A 32 13.28 8.25 17.83
CA GLY A 32 12.71 7.71 19.08
C GLY A 32 13.65 6.71 19.78
N TYR A 33 14.29 5.83 19.00
CA TYR A 33 15.27 4.88 19.53
C TYR A 33 16.52 5.57 20.07
N ALA A 34 17.07 6.54 19.35
CA ALA A 34 18.22 7.31 19.80
C ALA A 34 17.96 8.02 21.14
N LYS A 35 16.81 8.70 21.24
CA LYS A 35 16.40 9.36 22.50
C LYS A 35 16.23 8.37 23.65
N LYS A 36 15.55 7.26 23.41
CA LYS A 36 15.34 6.23 24.42
C LYS A 36 16.67 5.67 24.93
N TYR A 37 17.57 5.32 24.02
CA TYR A 37 18.91 4.83 24.35
C TYR A 37 19.70 5.80 25.23
N LEU A 38 19.72 7.08 24.87
CA LEU A 38 20.43 8.10 25.63
C LEU A 38 19.84 8.29 27.04
N SER A 39 18.49 8.35 27.11
CA SER A 39 17.77 8.47 28.38
C SER A 39 18.02 7.30 29.33
N GLU A 40 17.93 6.07 28.83
CA GLU A 40 18.15 4.85 29.63
C GLU A 40 19.58 4.74 30.19
N ARG A 41 20.53 5.37 29.51
CA ARG A 41 21.93 5.39 29.92
C ARG A 41 22.34 6.65 30.68
N GLY A 42 21.41 7.59 30.91
CA GLY A 42 21.70 8.84 31.58
C GLY A 42 22.69 9.74 30.83
N ILE A 43 22.78 9.58 29.50
CA ILE A 43 23.70 10.36 28.68
C ILE A 43 22.99 11.65 28.23
N ALA A 44 23.53 12.78 28.68
CA ALA A 44 23.10 14.09 28.20
C ALA A 44 23.72 14.32 26.82
N ALA A 45 22.85 14.48 25.82
CA ALA A 45 23.27 14.69 24.44
C ALA A 45 22.61 15.95 23.84
N SER A 46 23.33 16.62 22.95
CA SER A 46 22.77 17.72 22.16
C SER A 46 21.80 17.19 21.09
N ARG A 47 20.95 18.07 20.57
CA ARG A 47 20.06 17.72 19.45
C ARG A 47 20.81 17.22 18.20
N ALA A 48 22.00 17.77 17.96
CA ALA A 48 22.87 17.35 16.87
C ALA A 48 23.32 15.90 17.05
N GLU A 49 23.71 15.51 18.27
CA GLU A 49 24.11 14.15 18.57
C GLU A 49 22.93 13.17 18.51
N GLU A 50 21.75 13.57 19.01
CA GLU A 50 20.52 12.77 18.83
C GLU A 50 20.25 12.49 17.35
N ASN A 51 20.35 13.51 16.50
CA ASN A 51 20.13 13.37 15.05
C ASN A 51 21.22 12.51 14.40
N ARG A 52 22.48 12.65 14.79
CA ARG A 52 23.58 11.83 14.27
C ARG A 52 23.35 10.35 14.54
N LEU A 53 22.98 10.01 15.77
CA LEU A 53 22.66 8.63 16.15
C LEU A 53 21.43 8.11 15.39
N ALA A 54 20.38 8.92 15.29
CA ALA A 54 19.19 8.58 14.54
C ALA A 54 19.49 8.30 13.07
N SER A 55 20.28 9.18 12.41
CA SER A 55 20.67 9.01 11.01
C SER A 55 21.42 7.70 10.76
N GLY A 56 22.23 7.24 11.72
CA GLY A 56 22.89 5.94 11.62
C GLY A 56 21.96 4.72 11.72
N CYS A 57 20.72 4.92 12.19
CA CYS A 57 19.71 3.87 12.32
C CYS A 57 18.67 3.87 11.18
N VAL A 58 18.56 4.97 10.44
CA VAL A 58 17.61 5.07 9.33
C VAL A 58 17.97 4.09 8.22
N GLY A 59 16.94 3.43 7.66
CA GLY A 59 17.12 2.48 6.57
C GLY A 59 17.56 1.07 6.98
N VAL A 60 17.88 0.85 8.26
CA VAL A 60 18.20 -0.49 8.76
C VAL A 60 16.98 -1.41 8.56
N ARG A 61 17.20 -2.56 7.94
CA ARG A 61 16.16 -3.57 7.72
C ARG A 61 15.69 -4.12 9.07
N ARG A 62 14.36 -4.20 9.22
CA ARG A 62 13.74 -4.59 10.48
C ARG A 62 12.85 -5.80 10.36
N THR A 63 11.96 -5.81 9.37
CA THR A 63 10.96 -6.87 9.18
C THR A 63 10.82 -7.20 7.71
N THR A 64 10.40 -8.42 7.44
CA THR A 64 9.91 -8.82 6.13
C THR A 64 8.41 -9.02 6.18
N GLY A 65 7.77 -8.86 5.05
CA GLY A 65 6.32 -9.00 4.95
C GLY A 65 5.88 -9.38 3.55
N GLN A 66 4.58 -9.41 3.37
CA GLN A 66 3.93 -9.68 2.10
C GLN A 66 3.30 -8.39 1.57
N HIS A 67 3.53 -8.07 0.31
CA HIS A 67 2.80 -7.01 -0.37
C HIS A 67 1.31 -7.41 -0.51
N PRO A 68 0.35 -6.55 -0.15
CA PRO A 68 -1.06 -6.93 -0.08
C PRO A 68 -1.68 -7.35 -1.41
N GLY A 69 -1.23 -6.76 -2.52
CA GLY A 69 -1.77 -7.03 -3.86
C GLY A 69 -0.74 -7.42 -4.91
N GLY A 70 0.54 -7.33 -4.58
CA GLY A 70 1.62 -7.55 -5.56
C GLY A 70 1.85 -9.03 -5.86
N LEU A 71 1.80 -9.36 -7.14
CA LEU A 71 2.23 -10.66 -7.69
C LEU A 71 3.38 -10.42 -8.66
N VAL A 72 4.46 -11.17 -8.49
CA VAL A 72 5.59 -11.19 -9.42
C VAL A 72 5.40 -12.36 -10.37
N VAL A 73 5.51 -12.10 -11.65
CA VAL A 73 5.39 -13.11 -12.71
C VAL A 73 6.78 -13.39 -13.29
N ILE A 74 7.17 -14.64 -13.22
CA ILE A 74 8.44 -15.13 -13.75
C ILE A 74 8.23 -15.59 -15.21
N PRO A 75 9.11 -15.23 -16.13
CA PRO A 75 9.07 -15.75 -17.50
C PRO A 75 9.10 -17.27 -17.54
N GLN A 76 8.42 -17.88 -18.51
CA GLN A 76 8.27 -19.36 -18.57
C GLN A 76 9.58 -20.12 -18.73
N GLU A 77 10.60 -19.46 -19.25
CA GLU A 77 11.93 -20.02 -19.53
C GLU A 77 12.86 -19.96 -18.31
N ASN A 78 12.42 -19.30 -17.23
CA ASN A 78 13.22 -19.05 -16.05
C ASN A 78 12.58 -19.64 -14.79
N GLU A 79 13.40 -19.79 -13.76
CA GLU A 79 12.98 -20.11 -12.41
C GLU A 79 13.11 -18.89 -11.50
N ILE A 80 12.36 -18.86 -10.40
CA ILE A 80 12.43 -17.76 -9.42
C ILE A 80 13.86 -17.58 -8.88
N TRP A 81 14.61 -18.67 -8.80
CA TRP A 81 15.99 -18.68 -8.29
C TRP A 81 16.99 -17.93 -9.17
N ASP A 82 16.65 -17.70 -10.44
CA ASP A 82 17.44 -16.88 -11.35
C ASP A 82 17.41 -15.39 -10.98
N PHE A 83 16.37 -14.98 -10.22
CA PHE A 83 16.12 -13.59 -9.85
C PHE A 83 16.29 -13.31 -8.36
N CYS A 84 15.73 -14.16 -7.51
CA CYS A 84 15.82 -13.96 -6.07
C CYS A 84 15.50 -15.24 -5.27
N PRO A 85 15.97 -15.31 -4.01
CA PRO A 85 15.47 -16.29 -3.06
C PRO A 85 13.99 -16.05 -2.73
N VAL A 86 13.34 -17.09 -2.23
CA VAL A 86 11.98 -17.00 -1.69
C VAL A 86 11.98 -17.25 -0.18
N GLN A 87 10.94 -16.79 0.49
CA GLN A 87 10.79 -16.94 1.93
C GLN A 87 9.33 -17.08 2.35
N HIS A 88 9.12 -17.54 3.57
CA HIS A 88 7.85 -17.37 4.26
C HIS A 88 7.82 -15.97 4.88
N PRO A 89 6.76 -15.17 4.64
CA PRO A 89 6.69 -13.80 5.16
C PRO A 89 6.66 -13.80 6.69
N ALA A 90 7.27 -12.76 7.29
CA ALA A 90 7.36 -12.57 8.73
C ALA A 90 8.03 -13.74 9.50
N ASP A 91 8.92 -14.47 8.85
CA ASP A 91 9.63 -15.63 9.41
C ASP A 91 8.70 -16.72 9.99
N ASP A 92 7.46 -16.82 9.46
CA ASP A 92 6.50 -17.84 9.86
C ASP A 92 6.60 -19.08 8.94
N PRO A 93 7.28 -20.15 9.37
CA PRO A 93 7.44 -21.37 8.56
C PRO A 93 6.13 -22.13 8.35
N LYS A 94 5.07 -21.80 9.10
CA LYS A 94 3.74 -22.41 8.94
C LYS A 94 2.87 -21.67 7.92
N ALA A 95 3.30 -20.48 7.46
CA ALA A 95 2.58 -19.76 6.42
C ALA A 95 2.61 -20.58 5.12
N GLU A 96 1.44 -20.83 4.55
CA GLU A 96 1.33 -21.47 3.22
C GLU A 96 1.81 -20.55 2.09
N THR A 97 1.88 -19.25 2.35
CA THR A 97 2.29 -18.24 1.36
C THR A 97 3.81 -18.19 1.28
N ILE A 98 4.30 -18.22 0.04
CA ILE A 98 5.71 -17.98 -0.29
C ILE A 98 5.79 -16.62 -0.97
N THR A 99 6.76 -15.81 -0.55
CA THR A 99 7.04 -14.49 -1.13
C THR A 99 8.45 -14.42 -1.69
N THR A 100 8.70 -13.46 -2.58
CA THR A 100 10.06 -13.08 -2.92
C THR A 100 10.78 -12.57 -1.66
N HIS A 101 12.05 -12.89 -1.50
CA HIS A 101 12.86 -12.38 -0.39
C HIS A 101 13.30 -10.93 -0.64
N PHE A 102 13.66 -10.62 -1.89
CA PHE A 102 14.01 -9.25 -2.27
C PHE A 102 12.75 -8.40 -2.37
N GLU A 103 12.88 -7.15 -1.99
CA GLU A 103 11.87 -6.14 -2.22
C GLU A 103 11.78 -5.84 -3.72
N TYR A 104 10.55 -5.65 -4.22
CA TYR A 104 10.31 -5.60 -5.66
C TYR A 104 11.12 -4.52 -6.41
N HIS A 105 11.32 -3.35 -5.83
CA HIS A 105 12.11 -2.27 -6.46
C HIS A 105 13.54 -2.68 -6.83
N SER A 106 14.08 -3.71 -6.16
CA SER A 106 15.39 -4.28 -6.51
C SER A 106 15.36 -5.16 -7.76
N MET A 107 14.17 -5.49 -8.29
CA MET A 107 13.95 -6.44 -9.38
C MET A 107 13.02 -5.90 -10.47
N GLU A 108 12.53 -4.67 -10.34
CA GLU A 108 11.47 -4.12 -11.21
C GLU A 108 11.89 -3.98 -12.68
N GLU A 109 13.17 -3.89 -12.96
CA GLU A 109 13.68 -3.85 -14.31
C GLU A 109 13.64 -5.22 -15.01
N ASN A 110 13.56 -6.31 -14.25
CA ASN A 110 13.67 -7.67 -14.77
C ASN A 110 12.37 -8.46 -14.75
N LEU A 111 11.44 -8.09 -13.87
CA LEU A 111 10.23 -8.87 -13.61
C LEU A 111 8.98 -8.00 -13.67
N LEU A 112 7.90 -8.58 -14.18
CA LEU A 112 6.59 -7.96 -14.17
C LEU A 112 5.93 -8.13 -12.80
N LYS A 113 5.51 -7.03 -12.18
CA LYS A 113 4.62 -7.04 -11.02
C LYS A 113 3.20 -6.67 -11.44
N LEU A 114 2.25 -7.49 -11.05
CA LEU A 114 0.84 -7.23 -11.17
C LEU A 114 0.31 -6.80 -9.80
N ASP A 115 -0.18 -5.58 -9.69
CA ASP A 115 -0.80 -5.08 -8.46
C ASP A 115 -2.33 -5.32 -8.50
N MET A 116 -2.79 -6.25 -7.66
CA MET A 116 -4.19 -6.62 -7.55
C MET A 116 -4.75 -6.13 -6.22
N LEU A 117 -4.99 -4.84 -6.16
CA LEU A 117 -5.55 -4.18 -5.00
C LEU A 117 -7.07 -4.11 -5.11
N GLY A 118 -7.76 -4.47 -4.04
CA GLY A 118 -9.19 -4.23 -3.91
C GLY A 118 -9.45 -2.72 -3.82
N HIS A 119 -10.49 -2.27 -4.50
CA HIS A 119 -10.91 -0.87 -4.50
C HIS A 119 -12.41 -0.79 -4.33
N ASP A 120 -12.88 0.03 -3.41
CA ASP A 120 -14.31 0.13 -3.10
C ASP A 120 -15.08 0.98 -4.11
N ASP A 121 -14.43 2.00 -4.70
CA ASP A 121 -15.08 2.95 -5.60
C ASP A 121 -15.78 2.29 -6.80
N PRO A 122 -15.16 1.32 -7.52
CA PRO A 122 -15.86 0.64 -8.61
C PRO A 122 -17.12 -0.11 -8.16
N THR A 123 -17.11 -0.66 -6.93
CA THR A 123 -18.27 -1.34 -6.34
C THR A 123 -19.37 -0.34 -6.04
N MET A 124 -19.03 0.82 -5.49
CA MET A 124 -19.98 1.88 -5.19
C MET A 124 -20.58 2.48 -6.46
N ILE A 125 -19.76 2.73 -7.47
CA ILE A 125 -20.21 3.21 -8.78
C ILE A 125 -21.20 2.21 -9.39
N ARG A 126 -20.84 0.92 -9.40
CA ARG A 126 -21.72 -0.13 -9.94
C ARG A 126 -23.06 -0.20 -9.20
N MET A 127 -23.03 -0.09 -7.88
CA MET A 127 -24.26 -0.05 -7.08
C MET A 127 -25.13 1.14 -7.45
N MET A 128 -24.55 2.32 -7.66
CA MET A 128 -25.27 3.51 -8.08
C MET A 128 -25.86 3.35 -9.49
N GLU A 129 -25.11 2.77 -10.43
CA GLU A 129 -25.61 2.44 -11.77
C GLU A 129 -26.82 1.50 -11.70
N ASP A 130 -26.75 0.44 -10.89
CA ASP A 130 -27.83 -0.52 -10.73
C ASP A 130 -29.08 0.11 -10.07
N MET A 131 -28.89 1.07 -9.16
CA MET A 131 -30.00 1.78 -8.50
C MET A 131 -30.64 2.86 -9.36
N THR A 132 -29.87 3.55 -10.18
CA THR A 132 -30.34 4.72 -10.95
C THR A 132 -30.63 4.41 -12.41
N GLY A 133 -30.05 3.34 -12.94
CA GLY A 133 -30.09 3.02 -14.38
C GLY A 133 -29.20 3.94 -15.23
N VAL A 134 -28.36 4.77 -14.62
CA VAL A 134 -27.48 5.72 -15.30
C VAL A 134 -26.07 5.13 -15.40
N ASP A 135 -25.52 5.08 -16.61
CA ASP A 135 -24.12 4.70 -16.83
C ASP A 135 -23.21 5.84 -16.34
N ALA A 136 -22.34 5.57 -15.37
CA ALA A 136 -21.45 6.55 -14.78
C ALA A 136 -20.52 7.24 -15.80
N LYS A 137 -20.21 6.56 -16.92
CA LYS A 137 -19.38 7.13 -17.99
C LYS A 137 -20.08 8.23 -18.80
N THR A 138 -21.40 8.32 -18.71
CA THR A 138 -22.19 9.34 -19.40
C THR A 138 -22.40 10.60 -18.57
N ILE A 139 -22.03 10.60 -17.30
CA ILE A 139 -22.22 11.73 -16.39
C ILE A 139 -21.19 12.83 -16.72
N PRO A 140 -21.66 14.08 -17.02
CA PRO A 140 -20.75 15.19 -17.25
C PRO A 140 -20.06 15.58 -15.93
N LEU A 141 -18.73 15.54 -15.91
CA LEU A 141 -17.94 15.84 -14.73
C LEU A 141 -17.74 17.35 -14.49
N ASP A 142 -18.17 18.19 -15.40
CA ASP A 142 -18.06 19.65 -15.37
C ASP A 142 -19.38 20.37 -15.02
N ASP A 143 -20.40 19.64 -14.59
CA ASP A 143 -21.66 20.25 -14.14
C ASP A 143 -21.43 21.15 -12.93
N LYS A 144 -21.66 22.44 -13.12
CA LYS A 144 -21.41 23.48 -12.12
C LYS A 144 -22.27 23.34 -10.86
N GLY A 145 -23.49 22.82 -11.02
CA GLY A 145 -24.39 22.56 -9.90
C GLY A 145 -23.81 21.47 -8.99
N THR A 146 -23.49 20.33 -9.56
CA THR A 146 -22.89 19.21 -8.85
C THR A 146 -21.55 19.60 -8.23
N MET A 147 -20.68 20.29 -8.98
CA MET A 147 -19.39 20.74 -8.47
C MET A 147 -19.50 21.73 -7.30
N SER A 148 -20.60 22.49 -7.24
CA SER A 148 -20.82 23.43 -6.12
C SER A 148 -21.04 22.74 -4.77
N ILE A 149 -21.43 21.44 -4.76
CA ILE A 149 -21.63 20.65 -3.53
C ILE A 149 -20.34 20.55 -2.73
N PHE A 150 -19.18 20.50 -3.42
CA PHE A 150 -17.87 20.43 -2.77
C PHE A 150 -17.45 21.73 -2.03
N THR A 151 -18.17 22.82 -2.24
CA THR A 151 -17.88 24.12 -1.62
C THR A 151 -19.03 24.65 -0.77
N SER A 152 -20.27 24.21 -1.01
CA SER A 152 -21.46 24.71 -0.33
C SER A 152 -22.62 23.74 -0.46
N SER A 153 -23.48 23.71 0.55
CA SER A 153 -24.74 22.95 0.56
C SER A 153 -25.91 23.68 -0.12
N LYS A 154 -25.71 24.89 -0.67
CA LYS A 154 -26.79 25.74 -1.21
C LYS A 154 -27.65 25.06 -2.27
N ILE A 155 -27.00 24.32 -3.19
CA ILE A 155 -27.72 23.61 -4.26
C ILE A 155 -28.65 22.52 -3.74
N LEU A 156 -28.41 22.01 -2.55
CA LEU A 156 -29.23 20.99 -1.90
C LEU A 156 -30.45 21.58 -1.18
N GLY A 157 -30.62 22.92 -1.22
CA GLY A 157 -31.77 23.60 -0.64
C GLY A 157 -31.74 23.73 0.89
N TYR A 158 -30.63 23.43 1.55
CA TYR A 158 -30.44 23.65 2.96
C TYR A 158 -29.08 24.31 3.26
N GLU A 159 -29.12 25.27 4.15
CA GLU A 159 -27.95 25.95 4.70
C GLU A 159 -27.92 25.69 6.21
N ASN A 160 -26.73 25.69 6.80
CA ASN A 160 -26.54 25.59 8.25
C ASN A 160 -27.16 24.32 8.89
N ASN A 161 -26.83 23.17 8.39
CA ASN A 161 -27.15 21.91 9.09
C ASN A 161 -26.26 21.78 10.34
N ALA A 162 -26.85 21.68 11.52
CA ALA A 162 -26.14 21.56 12.78
C ALA A 162 -25.21 20.33 12.87
N LEU A 163 -25.50 19.27 12.08
CA LEU A 163 -24.70 18.05 12.04
C LEU A 163 -23.56 18.14 11.03
N LEU A 164 -23.76 18.87 9.92
CA LEU A 164 -22.82 18.92 8.79
C LEU A 164 -22.03 20.22 8.74
N GLY A 165 -22.35 21.18 9.59
CA GLY A 165 -21.73 22.51 9.59
C GLY A 165 -22.17 23.38 8.40
N PRO A 166 -21.58 24.59 8.25
CA PRO A 166 -22.03 25.59 7.26
C PRO A 166 -21.81 25.20 5.81
N THR A 167 -20.88 24.28 5.53
CA THR A 167 -20.55 23.84 4.17
C THR A 167 -21.25 22.53 3.77
N GLY A 168 -21.88 21.84 4.73
CA GLY A 168 -22.47 20.53 4.48
C GLY A 168 -21.46 19.39 4.24
N ALA A 169 -20.17 19.64 4.46
CA ALA A 169 -19.08 18.68 4.29
C ALA A 169 -18.54 18.21 5.65
#